data_3cde50f4586daad341bf38e5a6ff3bbf
#
_entry.id   3cde50f4586daad341bf38e5a6ff3bbf
#
_cell.length_a   1.000
_cell.length_b   1.000
_cell.length_c   1.000
_cell.angle_alpha   90.00
_cell.angle_beta   90.00
_cell.angle_gamma   90.00
#
_symmetry.space_group_name_H-M   'P 1'
#
loop_
_entity.id
_entity.type
_entity.pdbx_description
1 polymer ?
#
loop_
_entity_poly.entity_id
_entity_poly.type
_entity_poly.pdbx_seq_one_letter_code
_entity_poly.pdbx_strand_id
1 'polypeptide(L)'
;MHEYTQLACFADVRPALARLQQAGATLGVLSNGDPGLLDEALESAGLAECFDLVLSAEDVHSFKTAAAVYELGPRALGHAADEILFVSSNGWDACGAKWFGYVSFWVNRARAPAERLGVAPDGEGRSLMAAADFYLQWAEAAAAR
;
A
#
# COMPACT_ATOMS: atom_id res chain seq x y z
N MET A 1 -13.75 -4.53 -4.05
CA MET A 1 -13.40 -5.26 -5.30
C MET A 1 -13.12 -4.33 -6.48
N HIS A 2 -13.92 -3.29 -6.66
CA HIS A 2 -13.71 -2.33 -7.73
C HIS A 2 -12.32 -1.67 -7.72
N GLU A 3 -11.73 -1.48 -6.56
CA GLU A 3 -10.42 -0.84 -6.42
C GLU A 3 -9.31 -1.61 -7.13
N TYR A 4 -9.31 -2.94 -7.04
CA TYR A 4 -8.26 -3.77 -7.67
C TYR A 4 -8.43 -3.83 -9.17
N THR A 5 -9.68 -3.89 -9.63
CA THR A 5 -9.99 -3.83 -11.05
C THR A 5 -9.61 -2.47 -11.64
N GLN A 6 -9.85 -1.38 -10.89
CA GLN A 6 -9.47 -0.04 -11.29
C GLN A 6 -7.96 0.15 -11.35
N LEU A 7 -7.20 -0.43 -10.40
CA LEU A 7 -5.74 -0.38 -10.41
C LEU A 7 -5.18 -0.90 -11.74
N ALA A 8 -5.76 -1.97 -12.27
CA ALA A 8 -5.33 -2.54 -13.53
C ALA A 8 -5.54 -1.60 -14.72
N CYS A 9 -6.44 -0.62 -14.61
CA CYS A 9 -6.75 0.33 -15.67
C CYS A 9 -5.78 1.52 -15.73
N PHE A 10 -4.95 1.72 -14.71
CA PHE A 10 -3.99 2.82 -14.69
C PHE A 10 -2.67 2.40 -15.32
N ALA A 11 -2.22 3.17 -16.30
CA ALA A 11 -1.03 2.86 -17.09
C ALA A 11 0.28 2.89 -16.27
N ASP A 12 0.28 3.58 -15.14
CA ASP A 12 1.47 3.72 -14.29
C ASP A 12 1.70 2.54 -13.35
N VAL A 13 0.71 1.65 -13.16
CA VAL A 13 0.78 0.58 -12.15
C VAL A 13 1.89 -0.41 -12.46
N ARG A 14 1.90 -1.00 -13.65
CA ARG A 14 2.90 -2.00 -14.00
C ARG A 14 4.33 -1.46 -14.01
N PRO A 15 4.62 -0.29 -14.62
CA PRO A 15 5.95 0.29 -14.54
C PRO A 15 6.41 0.59 -13.12
N ALA A 16 5.50 1.08 -12.27
CA ALA A 16 5.83 1.39 -10.88
C ALA A 16 6.17 0.12 -10.09
N LEU A 17 5.37 -0.94 -10.24
CA LEU A 17 5.63 -2.21 -9.58
C LEU A 17 6.95 -2.83 -10.06
N ALA A 18 7.21 -2.80 -11.36
CA ALA A 18 8.46 -3.29 -11.92
C ALA A 18 9.67 -2.54 -11.36
N ARG A 19 9.56 -1.22 -11.24
CA ARG A 19 10.63 -0.39 -10.68
C ARG A 19 10.92 -0.72 -9.24
N LEU A 20 9.88 -0.95 -8.45
CA LEU A 20 10.02 -1.36 -7.04
C LEU A 20 10.66 -2.74 -6.92
N GLN A 21 10.25 -3.69 -7.76
CA GLN A 21 10.83 -5.03 -7.79
C GLN A 21 12.32 -4.97 -8.16
N GLN A 22 12.69 -4.17 -9.14
CA GLN A 22 14.08 -3.99 -9.56
C GLN A 22 14.93 -3.38 -8.44
N ALA A 23 14.32 -2.59 -7.59
CA ALA A 23 14.99 -2.00 -6.42
C ALA A 23 15.10 -2.98 -5.24
N GLY A 24 14.59 -4.19 -5.38
CA GLY A 24 14.66 -5.21 -4.35
C GLY A 24 13.57 -5.10 -3.28
N ALA A 25 12.52 -4.31 -3.52
CA ALA A 25 11.43 -4.16 -2.57
C ALA A 25 10.59 -5.43 -2.50
N THR A 26 10.16 -5.80 -1.30
CA THR A 26 9.13 -6.81 -1.09
C THR A 26 7.77 -6.12 -1.22
N LEU A 27 6.91 -6.62 -2.08
CA LEU A 27 5.61 -6.03 -2.38
C LEU A 27 4.49 -6.86 -1.80
N GLY A 28 3.57 -6.22 -1.10
CA GLY A 28 2.42 -6.88 -0.52
C GLY A 28 1.14 -6.09 -0.73
N VAL A 29 0.01 -6.78 -0.60
CA VAL A 29 -1.32 -6.18 -0.59
C VAL A 29 -1.92 -6.38 0.79
N LEU A 30 -2.53 -5.33 1.34
CA LEU A 30 -3.31 -5.39 2.57
C LEU A 30 -4.68 -4.79 2.30
N SER A 31 -5.72 -5.59 2.41
CA SER A 31 -7.07 -5.18 2.00
C SER A 31 -8.14 -5.67 2.96
N ASN A 32 -9.29 -4.97 2.94
CA ASN A 32 -10.51 -5.44 3.60
C ASN A 32 -11.23 -6.55 2.82
N GLY A 33 -10.79 -6.82 1.57
CA GLY A 33 -11.47 -7.77 0.71
C GLY A 33 -11.29 -9.22 1.14
N ASP A 34 -12.26 -10.06 0.75
CA ASP A 34 -12.19 -11.51 0.94
C ASP A 34 -10.96 -12.09 0.24
N PRO A 35 -10.19 -13.01 0.88
CA PRO A 35 -8.97 -13.54 0.28
C PRO A 35 -9.16 -14.15 -1.10
N GLY A 36 -10.22 -14.93 -1.31
CA GLY A 36 -10.50 -15.55 -2.60
C GLY A 36 -10.80 -14.52 -3.68
N LEU A 37 -11.56 -13.49 -3.33
CA LEU A 37 -11.88 -12.40 -4.25
C LEU A 37 -10.67 -11.55 -4.55
N LEU A 38 -9.78 -11.35 -3.58
CA LEU A 38 -8.51 -10.63 -3.80
C LEU A 38 -7.63 -11.37 -4.80
N ASP A 39 -7.45 -12.67 -4.61
CA ASP A 39 -6.65 -13.49 -5.51
C ASP A 39 -7.21 -13.45 -6.93
N GLU A 40 -8.54 -13.62 -7.06
CA GLU A 40 -9.22 -13.56 -8.33
C GLU A 40 -9.05 -12.19 -9.02
N ALA A 41 -9.18 -11.10 -8.26
CA ALA A 41 -9.02 -9.75 -8.78
C ALA A 41 -7.60 -9.51 -9.28
N LEU A 42 -6.59 -9.95 -8.52
CA LEU A 42 -5.19 -9.80 -8.90
C LEU A 42 -4.86 -10.64 -10.14
N GLU A 43 -5.37 -11.86 -10.23
CA GLU A 43 -5.19 -12.70 -11.42
C GLU A 43 -5.84 -12.06 -12.64
N SER A 44 -7.07 -11.57 -12.50
CA SER A 44 -7.80 -10.93 -13.60
C SER A 44 -7.08 -9.66 -14.08
N ALA A 45 -6.43 -8.94 -13.17
CA ALA A 45 -5.65 -7.75 -13.50
C ALA A 45 -4.27 -8.08 -14.06
N GLY A 46 -3.85 -9.34 -14.00
CA GLY A 46 -2.51 -9.76 -14.38
C GLY A 46 -1.44 -9.28 -13.41
N LEU A 47 -1.80 -9.03 -12.16
CA LEU A 47 -0.91 -8.50 -11.13
C LEU A 47 -0.54 -9.52 -10.06
N ALA A 48 -1.08 -10.73 -10.10
CA ALA A 48 -0.87 -11.73 -9.05
C ALA A 48 0.62 -12.03 -8.82
N GLU A 49 1.40 -12.08 -9.87
CA GLU A 49 2.84 -12.37 -9.79
C GLU A 49 3.67 -11.16 -9.34
N CYS A 50 3.07 -9.97 -9.30
CA CYS A 50 3.78 -8.75 -8.89
C CYS A 50 3.93 -8.64 -7.37
N PHE A 51 3.17 -9.41 -6.61
CA PHE A 51 3.14 -9.31 -5.16
C PHE A 51 3.70 -10.56 -4.49
N ASP A 52 4.52 -10.36 -3.48
CA ASP A 52 5.13 -11.43 -2.71
C ASP A 52 4.15 -12.00 -1.68
N LEU A 53 3.19 -11.20 -1.24
CA LEU A 53 2.17 -11.63 -0.28
C LEU A 53 0.89 -10.83 -0.46
N VAL A 54 -0.22 -11.45 -0.07
CA VAL A 54 -1.55 -10.84 -0.07
C VAL A 54 -2.18 -11.09 1.30
N LEU A 55 -2.51 -10.01 2.00
CA LEU A 55 -3.05 -10.06 3.35
C LEU A 55 -4.48 -9.51 3.35
N SER A 56 -5.38 -10.20 4.04
CA SER A 56 -6.78 -9.80 4.16
C SER A 56 -7.14 -9.50 5.62
N ALA A 57 -7.91 -8.45 5.81
CA ALA A 57 -8.47 -8.12 7.11
C ALA A 57 -9.35 -9.24 7.67
N GLU A 58 -9.91 -10.10 6.82
CA GLU A 58 -10.69 -11.25 7.26
C GLU A 58 -9.87 -12.23 8.10
N ASP A 59 -8.56 -12.29 7.89
CA ASP A 59 -7.67 -13.18 8.66
C ASP A 59 -7.67 -12.87 10.15
N VAL A 60 -8.03 -11.65 10.52
CA VAL A 60 -8.15 -11.20 11.92
C VAL A 60 -9.58 -10.80 12.28
N HIS A 61 -10.55 -11.16 11.43
CA HIS A 61 -11.98 -10.88 11.64
C HIS A 61 -12.24 -9.39 11.94
N SER A 62 -11.60 -8.50 11.19
CA SER A 62 -11.69 -7.07 11.41
C SER A 62 -11.63 -6.32 10.08
N PHE A 63 -11.63 -5.01 10.15
CA PHE A 63 -11.54 -4.12 8.98
C PHE A 63 -10.55 -3.01 9.27
N LYS A 64 -9.98 -2.42 8.18
CA LYS A 64 -9.30 -1.14 8.31
C LYS A 64 -10.34 -0.15 8.88
N THR A 65 -10.03 0.67 9.83
CA THR A 65 -8.73 1.11 10.33
C THR A 65 -8.35 0.49 11.70
N ALA A 66 -8.83 -0.70 11.99
CA ALA A 66 -8.48 -1.38 13.23
C ALA A 66 -6.97 -1.71 13.26
N ALA A 67 -6.35 -1.51 14.41
CA ALA A 67 -4.91 -1.79 14.58
C ALA A 67 -4.55 -3.24 14.22
N ALA A 68 -5.43 -4.20 14.54
CA ALA A 68 -5.20 -5.60 14.23
C ALA A 68 -4.98 -5.85 12.72
N VAL A 69 -5.64 -5.08 11.86
CA VAL A 69 -5.47 -5.19 10.41
C VAL A 69 -4.10 -4.65 9.98
N TYR A 70 -3.74 -3.46 10.44
CA TYR A 70 -2.45 -2.86 10.09
C TYR A 70 -1.27 -3.67 10.64
N GLU A 71 -1.45 -4.38 11.74
CA GLU A 71 -0.43 -5.22 12.35
C GLU A 71 -0.05 -6.43 11.48
N LEU A 72 -0.91 -6.82 10.53
CA LEU A 72 -0.63 -7.92 9.61
C LEU A 72 0.64 -7.68 8.78
N GLY A 73 0.91 -6.45 8.39
CA GLY A 73 2.10 -6.10 7.60
C GLY A 73 3.40 -6.40 8.34
N PRO A 74 3.64 -5.79 9.50
CA PRO A 74 4.85 -6.08 10.29
C PRO A 74 5.03 -7.56 10.61
N ARG A 75 3.97 -8.25 10.97
CA ARG A 75 4.04 -9.69 11.26
C ARG A 75 4.47 -10.51 10.05
N ALA A 76 3.87 -10.24 8.90
CA ALA A 76 4.16 -11.01 7.68
C ALA A 76 5.54 -10.70 7.12
N LEU A 77 5.99 -9.46 7.21
CA LEU A 77 7.25 -8.99 6.63
C LEU A 77 8.44 -9.11 7.57
N GLY A 78 8.19 -9.26 8.87
CA GLY A 78 9.27 -9.32 9.86
C GLY A 78 10.00 -7.99 10.04
N HIS A 79 9.31 -6.89 9.81
CA HIS A 79 9.84 -5.53 9.97
C HIS A 79 8.93 -4.72 10.87
N ALA A 80 9.49 -3.70 11.53
CA ALA A 80 8.68 -2.74 12.27
C ALA A 80 7.85 -1.90 11.29
N ALA A 81 6.72 -1.37 11.75
CA ALA A 81 5.82 -0.60 10.90
C ALA A 81 6.54 0.60 10.24
N ASP A 82 7.41 1.28 10.97
CA ASP A 82 8.16 2.43 10.45
C ASP A 82 9.24 2.06 9.43
N GLU A 83 9.46 0.78 9.21
CA GLU A 83 10.34 0.26 8.17
C GLU A 83 9.58 -0.17 6.91
N ILE A 84 8.27 0.03 6.88
CA ILE A 84 7.39 -0.37 5.79
C ILE A 84 6.69 0.86 5.23
N LEU A 85 6.70 1.01 3.92
CA LEU A 85 5.91 2.04 3.24
C LEU A 85 4.52 1.50 2.93
N PHE A 86 3.50 2.16 3.45
CA PHE A 86 2.10 1.84 3.18
C PHE A 86 1.55 2.81 2.13
N VAL A 87 1.02 2.28 1.05
CA VAL A 87 0.50 3.08 -0.08
C VAL A 87 -0.99 2.83 -0.23
N SER A 88 -1.78 3.88 -0.24
CA SER A 88 -3.23 3.76 -0.46
C SER A 88 -3.75 4.88 -1.34
N SER A 89 -4.82 4.58 -2.08
CA SER A 89 -5.57 5.58 -2.85
C SER A 89 -6.65 6.26 -2.02
N ASN A 90 -6.87 5.79 -0.80
CA ASN A 90 -7.86 6.36 0.12
C ASN A 90 -7.15 7.15 1.22
N GLY A 91 -7.50 8.45 1.36
CA GLY A 91 -6.87 9.30 2.36
C GLY A 91 -7.06 8.80 3.78
N TRP A 92 -8.26 8.29 4.11
CA TRP A 92 -8.55 7.74 5.44
C TRP A 92 -7.68 6.52 5.77
N ASP A 93 -7.37 5.70 4.76
CA ASP A 93 -6.54 4.52 4.93
C ASP A 93 -5.06 4.90 5.10
N ALA A 94 -4.58 5.84 4.28
CA ALA A 94 -3.21 6.36 4.42
C ALA A 94 -3.00 7.01 5.80
N CYS A 95 -3.98 7.75 6.30
CA CYS A 95 -3.94 8.34 7.63
C CYS A 95 -4.00 7.27 8.73
N GLY A 96 -4.86 6.26 8.56
CA GLY A 96 -4.95 5.15 9.50
C GLY A 96 -3.65 4.37 9.63
N ALA A 97 -3.00 4.11 8.51
CA ALA A 97 -1.70 3.47 8.48
C ALA A 97 -0.64 4.32 9.20
N LYS A 98 -0.66 5.63 8.99
CA LYS A 98 0.25 6.56 9.67
C LYS A 98 0.01 6.56 11.19
N TRP A 99 -1.23 6.59 11.63
CA TRP A 99 -1.58 6.47 13.03
C TRP A 99 -1.02 5.20 13.67
N PHE A 100 -1.08 4.08 12.92
CA PHE A 100 -0.55 2.81 13.40
C PHE A 100 0.97 2.82 13.55
N GLY A 101 1.67 3.57 12.70
CA GLY A 101 3.12 3.67 12.74
C GLY A 101 3.86 3.45 11.43
N TYR A 102 3.15 3.18 10.33
CA TYR A 102 3.78 3.06 9.01
C TYR A 102 4.33 4.40 8.51
N VAL A 103 5.32 4.32 7.63
CA VAL A 103 5.58 5.40 6.67
C VAL A 103 4.47 5.31 5.63
N SER A 104 3.79 6.40 5.32
CA SER A 104 2.56 6.36 4.56
C SER A 104 2.58 7.31 3.37
N PHE A 105 2.04 6.85 2.23
CA PHE A 105 1.93 7.65 1.01
C PHE A 105 0.49 7.55 0.47
N TRP A 106 -0.10 8.69 0.18
CA TRP A 106 -1.44 8.77 -0.40
C TRP A 106 -1.35 9.01 -1.91
N VAL A 107 -1.85 8.05 -2.71
CA VAL A 107 -2.00 8.21 -4.15
C VAL A 107 -3.33 8.89 -4.41
N ASN A 108 -3.32 10.21 -4.48
CA ASN A 108 -4.51 11.04 -4.60
C ASN A 108 -4.76 11.44 -6.05
N ARG A 109 -5.27 10.52 -6.86
CA ARG A 109 -5.51 10.74 -8.29
C ARG A 109 -6.60 11.79 -8.54
N ALA A 110 -7.61 11.82 -7.66
CA ALA A 110 -8.78 12.70 -7.80
C ALA A 110 -8.57 14.10 -7.22
N ARG A 111 -7.40 14.38 -6.63
CA ARG A 111 -7.12 15.65 -5.94
C ARG A 111 -8.13 15.92 -4.82
N ALA A 112 -8.52 14.88 -4.10
CA ALA A 112 -9.45 15.03 -2.98
C ALA A 112 -8.80 15.86 -1.87
N PRO A 113 -9.60 16.58 -1.06
CA PRO A 113 -9.06 17.34 0.07
C PRO A 113 -8.46 16.40 1.13
N ALA A 114 -7.48 16.93 1.86
CA ALA A 114 -6.84 16.18 2.94
C ALA A 114 -7.84 15.79 4.03
N GLU A 115 -7.66 14.58 4.58
CA GLU A 115 -8.43 14.12 5.72
C GLU A 115 -8.04 14.89 6.98
N ARG A 116 -9.01 15.14 7.85
CA ARG A 116 -8.79 15.87 9.11
C ARG A 116 -8.83 14.88 10.28
N LEU A 117 -7.86 13.95 10.28
CA LEU A 117 -7.80 12.88 11.27
C LEU A 117 -6.65 13.04 12.28
N GLY A 118 -6.08 14.24 12.36
CA GLY A 118 -5.01 14.54 13.31
C GLY A 118 -3.63 14.12 12.87
N VAL A 119 -3.50 13.45 11.72
CA VAL A 119 -2.23 13.08 11.10
C VAL A 119 -2.33 13.28 9.60
N ALA A 120 -1.19 13.38 8.94
CA ALA A 120 -1.10 13.42 7.49
C ALA A 120 -0.17 12.31 7.01
N PRO A 121 -0.37 11.77 5.80
CA PRO A 121 0.61 10.86 5.20
C PRO A 121 1.97 11.53 5.08
N ASP A 122 3.02 10.73 5.05
CA ASP A 122 4.39 11.25 4.87
C ASP A 122 4.62 11.79 3.47
N GLY A 123 3.87 11.30 2.49
CA GLY A 123 3.92 11.78 1.12
C GLY A 123 2.57 11.68 0.44
N GLU A 124 2.43 12.43 -0.63
CA GLU A 124 1.22 12.44 -1.46
C GLU A 124 1.62 12.69 -2.91
N GLY A 125 0.93 12.04 -3.83
CA GLY A 125 1.11 12.23 -5.25
C GLY A 125 -0.10 11.71 -6.00
N ARG A 126 -0.05 11.74 -7.34
CA ARG A 126 -1.20 11.40 -8.16
C ARG A 126 -1.09 10.06 -8.87
N SER A 127 0.01 9.38 -8.71
CA SER A 127 0.26 8.12 -9.41
C SER A 127 1.00 7.15 -8.52
N LEU A 128 0.95 5.88 -8.89
CA LEU A 128 1.75 4.87 -8.20
C LEU A 128 3.24 5.09 -8.49
N MET A 129 3.58 5.67 -9.65
CA MET A 129 4.98 6.01 -9.96
C MET A 129 5.52 7.07 -8.99
N ALA A 130 4.68 8.03 -8.57
CA ALA A 130 5.06 9.00 -7.54
C ALA A 130 5.35 8.30 -6.20
N ALA A 131 4.56 7.29 -5.85
CA ALA A 131 4.82 6.47 -4.67
C ALA A 131 6.13 5.69 -4.79
N ALA A 132 6.42 5.15 -5.98
CA ALA A 132 7.68 4.45 -6.24
C ALA A 132 8.88 5.40 -6.09
N ASP A 133 8.79 6.63 -6.60
CA ASP A 133 9.82 7.65 -6.42
C ASP A 133 10.04 7.97 -4.94
N PHE A 134 8.96 8.13 -4.19
CA PHE A 134 9.03 8.35 -2.76
C PHE A 134 9.73 7.19 -2.04
N TYR A 135 9.36 5.96 -2.38
CA TYR A 135 9.98 4.77 -1.80
C TYR A 135 11.48 4.74 -2.04
N LEU A 136 11.92 5.00 -3.26
CA LEU A 136 13.33 4.95 -3.61
C LEU A 136 14.14 5.98 -2.82
N GLN A 137 13.63 7.20 -2.68
CA GLN A 137 14.28 8.25 -1.90
C GLN A 137 14.30 7.90 -0.41
N TRP A 138 13.20 7.41 0.11
CA TRP A 138 13.09 6.99 1.50
C TRP A 138 14.02 5.83 1.83
N ALA A 139 14.05 4.81 0.98
CA ALA A 139 14.90 3.63 1.18
C ALA A 139 16.37 4.00 1.10
N GLU A 140 16.76 4.89 0.18
CA GLU A 140 18.12 5.40 0.07
C GLU A 140 18.54 6.17 1.33
N ALA A 141 17.68 7.04 1.82
CA ALA A 141 17.92 7.80 3.04
C ALA A 141 18.05 6.87 4.26
N ALA A 142 17.24 5.82 4.35
CA ALA A 142 17.32 4.85 5.43
C ALA A 142 18.62 4.03 5.37
N ALA A 143 19.08 3.67 4.17
CA ALA A 143 20.33 2.93 3.99
C ALA A 143 21.57 3.77 4.33
N ALA A 144 21.46 5.09 4.24
CA ALA A 144 22.56 6.01 4.53
C ALA A 144 22.73 6.30 6.04
N ARG A 145 21.81 5.84 6.89
CA ARG A 145 21.85 6.07 8.35
C ARG A 145 22.71 5.06 9.08
#